data_c3d25852cea27d734283ffa241357e18
#
_entry.id   c3d25852cea27d734283ffa241357e18
#
_cell.length_a   1.000
_cell.length_b   1.000
_cell.length_c   1.000
_cell.angle_alpha   90.00
_cell.angle_beta   90.00
_cell.angle_gamma   90.00
#
_symmetry.space_group_name_H-M   'P 1'
#
loop_
_entity.id
_entity.type
_entity.pdbx_description
1 polymer ?
#
loop_
_entity_poly.entity_id
_entity_poly.type
_entity_poly.pdbx_seq_one_letter_code
_entity_poly.pdbx_strand_id
1 'polypeptide(L)'
;VARPPIPVRCAARPLAGGLVVPWITLIHNGLPAFGAIDAARRHGAFVHRLCQICGQRLEERIYLLVRPMDVHVGYAPEPAVHPECLGYARQHCPHLNGQATHYRRSPVSIAHPAGRPCEDLNCPCPDTGSSADQAARAGAPADDWDAWLIAPDSYRLKHGSRGEVLGLDLAIPVLRKRTIRRNDRNHVELDQALGLLRQLLDLPGEDDA
;
A
#
# COMPACT_ATOMS: atom_id res chain seq x y z
N VAL A 1 10.84 25.70 0.03
CA VAL A 1 10.22 24.60 -0.73
C VAL A 1 8.71 24.77 -0.64
N ALA A 2 8.00 24.96 -1.77
CA ALA A 2 6.56 25.07 -1.80
C ALA A 2 5.93 23.80 -1.23
N ARG A 3 4.97 23.93 -0.31
CA ARG A 3 4.22 22.77 0.20
C ARG A 3 3.39 22.17 -0.95
N PRO A 4 3.33 20.82 -1.05
CA PRO A 4 2.49 20.19 -2.05
C PRO A 4 1.03 20.56 -1.85
N PRO A 5 0.26 20.73 -2.93
CA PRO A 5 -1.15 21.01 -2.82
C PRO A 5 -1.87 19.82 -2.15
N ILE A 6 -2.47 20.09 -1.00
CA ILE A 6 -3.24 19.09 -0.26
C ILE A 6 -4.64 19.00 -0.89
N PRO A 7 -5.12 17.79 -1.26
CA PRO A 7 -6.47 17.61 -1.76
C PRO A 7 -7.51 18.13 -0.76
N VAL A 8 -8.56 18.77 -1.25
CA VAL A 8 -9.64 19.34 -0.40
C VAL A 8 -10.22 18.27 0.56
N ARG A 9 -10.37 17.03 0.09
CA ARG A 9 -10.83 15.90 0.93
C ARG A 9 -9.88 15.59 2.09
N CYS A 10 -8.62 16.01 2.02
CA CYS A 10 -7.63 15.81 3.06
C CYS A 10 -7.47 17.03 3.98
N ALA A 11 -8.21 18.12 3.76
CA ALA A 11 -8.05 19.37 4.53
C ALA A 11 -8.25 19.21 6.03
N ALA A 12 -9.12 18.30 6.46
CA ALA A 12 -9.36 17.98 7.87
C ALA A 12 -8.42 16.91 8.43
N ARG A 13 -7.46 16.38 7.64
CA ARG A 13 -6.52 15.38 8.13
C ARG A 13 -5.37 16.04 8.89
N PRO A 14 -4.84 15.37 9.96
CA PRO A 14 -3.62 15.81 10.60
C PRO A 14 -2.46 15.87 9.61
N LEU A 15 -1.53 16.77 9.86
CA LEU A 15 -0.27 16.87 9.12
C LEU A 15 0.90 16.49 10.03
N ALA A 16 1.87 15.77 9.49
CA ALA A 16 3.12 15.48 10.14
C ALA A 16 4.27 15.67 9.12
N GLY A 17 5.28 16.46 9.48
CA GLY A 17 6.35 16.83 8.55
C GLY A 17 5.85 17.55 7.28
N GLY A 18 4.69 18.20 7.34
CA GLY A 18 4.07 18.86 6.19
C GLY A 18 3.28 17.93 5.27
N LEU A 19 3.22 16.64 5.56
CA LEU A 19 2.48 15.65 4.81
C LEU A 19 1.16 15.27 5.49
N VAL A 20 0.16 14.97 4.69
CA VAL A 20 -1.12 14.42 5.17
C VAL A 20 -0.88 13.08 5.83
N VAL A 21 -1.37 12.91 7.06
CA VAL A 21 -1.39 11.61 7.73
C VAL A 21 -2.58 10.81 7.18
N PRO A 22 -2.36 9.70 6.44
CA PRO A 22 -3.45 8.88 5.92
C PRO A 22 -4.40 8.42 7.02
N TRP A 23 -5.69 8.27 6.69
CA TRP A 23 -6.72 7.91 7.67
C TRP A 23 -6.45 6.58 8.35
N ILE A 24 -5.91 5.60 7.62
CA ILE A 24 -5.59 4.27 8.15
C ILE A 24 -4.26 4.23 8.92
N THR A 25 -3.49 5.33 8.94
CA THR A 25 -2.21 5.35 9.69
C THR A 25 -2.47 5.21 11.17
N LEU A 26 -1.70 4.35 11.83
CA LEU A 26 -1.71 4.22 13.27
C LEU A 26 -1.25 5.53 13.92
N ILE A 27 -2.05 6.03 14.87
CA ILE A 27 -1.72 7.18 15.69
C ILE A 27 -1.68 6.70 17.15
N HIS A 28 -0.54 6.86 17.78
CA HIS A 28 -0.37 6.51 19.19
C HIS A 28 0.09 7.76 19.98
N ASN A 29 -0.65 8.06 21.05
CA ASN A 29 -0.39 9.26 21.88
C ASN A 29 -0.25 10.55 21.06
N GLY A 30 -1.08 10.72 20.04
CA GLY A 30 -1.07 11.89 19.15
C GLY A 30 0.02 11.87 18.07
N LEU A 31 0.92 10.88 18.07
CA LEU A 31 2.00 10.76 17.07
C LEU A 31 1.65 9.74 16.00
N PRO A 32 1.71 10.11 14.71
CA PRO A 32 1.49 9.18 13.61
C PRO A 32 2.71 8.30 13.39
N ALA A 33 2.49 7.00 13.30
CA ALA A 33 3.50 6.02 12.96
C ALA A 33 3.41 5.69 11.45
N PHE A 34 4.07 6.48 10.60
CA PHE A 34 4.07 6.23 9.15
C PHE A 34 4.64 4.84 8.83
N GLY A 35 3.88 4.08 8.05
CA GLY A 35 4.18 2.69 7.71
C GLY A 35 3.57 1.66 8.67
N ALA A 36 2.95 2.10 9.78
CA ALA A 36 2.08 1.26 10.60
C ALA A 36 0.61 1.56 10.30
N ILE A 37 -0.21 0.51 10.30
CA ILE A 37 -1.62 0.57 9.94
C ILE A 37 -2.47 0.29 11.18
N ASP A 38 -3.46 1.14 11.43
CA ASP A 38 -4.53 0.89 12.38
C ASP A 38 -5.47 -0.18 11.80
N ALA A 39 -5.49 -1.36 12.40
CA ALA A 39 -6.25 -2.50 11.91
C ALA A 39 -7.76 -2.24 11.89
N ALA A 40 -8.30 -1.54 12.88
CA ALA A 40 -9.72 -1.22 12.95
C ALA A 40 -10.12 -0.23 11.85
N ARG A 41 -9.31 0.81 11.62
CA ARG A 41 -9.54 1.76 10.52
C ARG A 41 -9.38 1.12 9.15
N ARG A 42 -8.37 0.25 8.97
CA ARG A 42 -8.23 -0.51 7.73
C ARG A 42 -9.46 -1.38 7.47
N HIS A 43 -9.93 -2.12 8.47
CA HIS A 43 -11.15 -2.92 8.35
C HIS A 43 -12.37 -2.05 8.03
N GLY A 44 -12.56 -0.94 8.76
CA GLY A 44 -13.62 0.03 8.48
C GLY A 44 -13.55 0.62 7.07
N ALA A 45 -12.34 0.88 6.55
CA ALA A 45 -12.16 1.36 5.18
C ALA A 45 -12.70 0.37 4.15
N PHE A 46 -12.47 -0.92 4.33
CA PHE A 46 -13.03 -1.95 3.46
C PHE A 46 -14.56 -2.05 3.57
N VAL A 47 -15.08 -2.22 4.77
CA VAL A 47 -16.50 -2.51 5.01
C VAL A 47 -17.39 -1.31 4.66
N HIS A 48 -16.95 -0.10 5.02
CA HIS A 48 -17.73 1.12 4.79
C HIS A 48 -17.35 1.85 3.51
N ARG A 49 -16.50 1.25 2.67
CA ARG A 49 -16.01 1.84 1.42
C ARG A 49 -15.41 3.23 1.63
N LEU A 50 -14.45 3.35 2.55
CA LEU A 50 -13.78 4.62 2.83
C LEU A 50 -12.42 4.67 2.14
N CYS A 51 -12.03 5.87 1.72
CA CYS A 51 -10.69 6.12 1.20
C CYS A 51 -9.63 5.99 2.31
N GLN A 52 -8.61 5.17 2.09
CA GLN A 52 -7.55 4.98 3.09
C GLN A 52 -6.75 6.26 3.41
N ILE A 53 -6.77 7.28 2.52
CA ILE A 53 -6.02 8.52 2.71
C ILE A 53 -6.85 9.57 3.48
N CYS A 54 -8.04 9.93 2.99
CA CYS A 54 -8.86 10.98 3.59
C CYS A 54 -9.90 10.46 4.60
N GLY A 55 -10.26 9.18 4.57
CA GLY A 55 -11.28 8.58 5.42
C GLY A 55 -12.73 8.86 4.97
N GLN A 56 -12.93 9.59 3.87
CA GLN A 56 -14.26 9.86 3.34
C GLN A 56 -14.75 8.71 2.47
N ARG A 57 -16.06 8.63 2.29
CA ARG A 57 -16.70 7.58 1.49
C ARG A 57 -16.27 7.67 0.03
N LEU A 58 -15.94 6.52 -0.55
CA LEU A 58 -15.65 6.38 -1.97
C LEU A 58 -16.93 6.54 -2.80
N GLU A 59 -16.79 7.26 -3.91
CA GLU A 59 -17.91 7.64 -4.78
C GLU A 59 -17.77 6.96 -6.17
N GLU A 60 -17.94 7.72 -7.23
CA GLU A 60 -18.04 7.21 -8.61
C GLU A 60 -16.74 6.63 -9.16
N ARG A 61 -15.59 7.16 -8.76
CA ARG A 61 -14.27 6.80 -9.28
C ARG A 61 -13.40 6.24 -8.17
N ILE A 62 -13.22 4.94 -8.18
CA ILE A 62 -12.52 4.20 -7.14
C ILE A 62 -11.23 3.65 -7.71
N TYR A 63 -10.09 3.97 -7.11
CA TYR A 63 -8.81 3.39 -7.49
C TYR A 63 -8.34 2.37 -6.47
N LEU A 64 -7.96 1.19 -6.97
CA LEU A 64 -7.22 0.19 -6.23
C LEU A 64 -5.72 0.39 -6.50
N LEU A 65 -4.91 0.20 -5.48
CA LEU A 65 -3.47 0.09 -5.58
C LEU A 65 -3.13 -1.40 -5.62
N VAL A 66 -2.51 -1.84 -6.70
CA VAL A 66 -2.35 -3.26 -7.00
C VAL A 66 -0.89 -3.55 -7.34
N ARG A 67 -0.34 -4.58 -6.73
CA ARG A 67 1.01 -5.12 -7.00
C ARG A 67 0.91 -6.40 -7.84
N PRO A 68 1.97 -6.84 -8.50
CA PRO A 68 1.99 -8.13 -9.21
C PRO A 68 1.57 -9.30 -8.31
N MET A 69 2.07 -9.36 -7.07
CA MET A 69 1.70 -10.39 -6.11
C MET A 69 0.21 -10.39 -5.76
N ASP A 70 -0.42 -9.20 -5.66
CA ASP A 70 -1.85 -9.07 -5.38
C ASP A 70 -2.70 -9.71 -6.49
N VAL A 71 -2.26 -9.57 -7.75
CA VAL A 71 -2.90 -10.23 -8.90
C VAL A 71 -2.78 -11.75 -8.77
N HIS A 72 -1.62 -12.25 -8.35
CA HIS A 72 -1.39 -13.69 -8.16
C HIS A 72 -2.28 -14.28 -7.07
N VAL A 73 -2.43 -13.58 -5.93
CA VAL A 73 -3.28 -14.06 -4.82
C VAL A 73 -4.76 -13.72 -5.00
N GLY A 74 -5.10 -12.88 -5.99
CA GLY A 74 -6.46 -12.54 -6.38
C GLY A 74 -7.14 -11.45 -5.55
N TYR A 75 -6.42 -10.72 -4.70
CA TYR A 75 -6.97 -9.60 -3.94
C TYR A 75 -5.93 -8.51 -3.64
N ALA A 76 -6.39 -7.25 -3.55
CA ALA A 76 -5.58 -6.12 -3.10
C ALA A 76 -5.75 -5.92 -1.59
N PRO A 77 -4.67 -6.03 -0.79
CA PRO A 77 -4.73 -5.88 0.67
C PRO A 77 -4.82 -4.42 1.12
N GLU A 78 -4.66 -3.47 0.21
CA GLU A 78 -4.76 -2.04 0.48
C GLU A 78 -6.19 -1.55 0.24
N PRO A 79 -6.82 -0.78 1.15
CA PRO A 79 -8.10 -0.14 0.87
C PRO A 79 -7.99 0.86 -0.29
N ALA A 80 -9.11 1.05 -1.00
CA ALA A 80 -9.16 1.91 -2.16
C ALA A 80 -9.01 3.41 -1.84
N VAL A 81 -8.79 4.21 -2.89
CA VAL A 81 -8.57 5.66 -2.78
C VAL A 81 -9.37 6.44 -3.81
N HIS A 82 -9.63 7.74 -3.53
CA HIS A 82 -10.13 8.68 -4.52
C HIS A 82 -9.05 9.07 -5.55
N PRO A 83 -9.43 9.57 -6.72
CA PRO A 83 -8.48 10.01 -7.75
C PRO A 83 -7.47 11.05 -7.26
N GLU A 84 -7.94 12.08 -6.56
CA GLU A 84 -7.11 13.16 -6.02
C GLU A 84 -6.21 12.68 -4.86
N CYS A 85 -6.71 11.75 -4.04
CA CYS A 85 -5.92 11.13 -2.98
C CYS A 85 -4.82 10.22 -3.57
N LEU A 86 -5.10 9.51 -4.67
CA LEU A 86 -4.09 8.79 -5.42
C LEU A 86 -3.03 9.72 -6.00
N GLY A 87 -3.45 10.83 -6.61
CA GLY A 87 -2.53 11.85 -7.13
C GLY A 87 -1.56 12.36 -6.06
N TYR A 88 -2.09 12.67 -4.88
CA TYR A 88 -1.30 13.08 -3.73
C TYR A 88 -0.35 11.96 -3.26
N ALA A 89 -0.86 10.74 -3.08
CA ALA A 89 -0.06 9.61 -2.63
C ALA A 89 1.10 9.28 -3.59
N ARG A 90 0.87 9.35 -4.90
CA ARG A 90 1.92 9.17 -5.92
C ARG A 90 3.08 10.15 -5.79
N GLN A 91 2.83 11.36 -5.33
CA GLN A 91 3.86 12.39 -5.18
C GLN A 91 4.62 12.25 -3.86
N HIS A 92 3.96 11.76 -2.82
CA HIS A 92 4.45 11.87 -1.45
C HIS A 92 4.70 10.53 -0.74
N CYS A 93 4.14 9.43 -1.21
CA CYS A 93 4.46 8.11 -0.67
C CYS A 93 5.76 7.60 -1.27
N PRO A 94 6.81 7.35 -0.46
CA PRO A 94 8.12 6.90 -0.96
C PRO A 94 8.05 5.61 -1.78
N HIS A 95 7.10 4.73 -1.46
CA HIS A 95 6.89 3.49 -2.20
C HIS A 95 6.20 3.70 -3.56
N LEU A 96 5.44 4.78 -3.74
CA LEU A 96 4.74 5.08 -4.99
C LEU A 96 5.51 6.05 -5.89
N ASN A 97 6.34 6.93 -5.30
CA ASN A 97 7.13 7.91 -6.06
C ASN A 97 8.55 7.45 -6.43
N GLY A 98 8.94 6.24 -6.03
CA GLY A 98 10.24 5.66 -6.34
C GLY A 98 11.38 6.01 -5.38
N GLN A 99 11.15 6.85 -4.36
CA GLN A 99 12.19 7.21 -3.39
C GLN A 99 12.61 6.02 -2.50
N ALA A 100 11.66 5.15 -2.12
CA ALA A 100 11.98 3.92 -1.41
C ALA A 100 12.27 2.79 -2.40
N THR A 101 13.49 2.25 -2.39
CA THR A 101 13.90 1.12 -3.25
C THR A 101 13.67 -0.23 -2.59
N HIS A 102 13.50 -0.26 -1.25
CA HIS A 102 13.26 -1.46 -0.45
C HIS A 102 12.21 -1.19 0.61
N TYR A 103 11.57 -2.23 1.05
CA TYR A 103 10.76 -2.19 2.26
C TYR A 103 11.64 -2.14 3.50
N ARG A 104 11.09 -1.58 4.57
CA ARG A 104 11.77 -1.53 5.88
C ARG A 104 12.01 -2.95 6.40
N ARG A 105 13.20 -3.21 6.94
CA ARG A 105 13.55 -4.51 7.53
C ARG A 105 12.90 -4.75 8.89
N SER A 106 12.77 -3.67 9.68
CA SER A 106 12.20 -3.73 11.02
C SER A 106 10.80 -3.15 11.05
N PRO A 107 9.91 -3.61 11.95
CA PRO A 107 8.61 -3.00 12.17
C PRO A 107 8.74 -1.51 12.51
N VAL A 108 7.66 -0.75 12.32
CA VAL A 108 7.61 0.62 12.77
C VAL A 108 7.62 0.64 14.29
N SER A 109 8.59 1.32 14.88
CA SER A 109 8.60 1.56 16.32
C SER A 109 7.51 2.57 16.67
N ILE A 110 6.68 2.25 17.67
CA ILE A 110 5.75 3.20 18.27
C ILE A 110 6.55 4.08 19.23
N ALA A 111 6.43 5.40 19.05
CA ALA A 111 7.03 6.36 19.94
C ALA A 111 5.97 6.99 20.84
N HIS A 112 6.30 7.20 22.11
CA HIS A 112 5.57 8.09 23.01
C HIS A 112 5.79 9.56 22.64
N PRO A 113 5.01 10.51 23.20
CA PRO A 113 5.17 11.93 22.92
C PRO A 113 6.59 12.47 23.09
N ALA A 114 7.40 11.84 23.95
CA ALA A 114 8.81 12.17 24.13
C ALA A 114 9.74 11.62 23.02
N GLY A 115 9.21 10.99 21.98
CA GLY A 115 9.99 10.43 20.87
C GLY A 115 10.77 9.16 21.21
N ARG A 116 10.62 8.62 22.43
CA ARG A 116 11.26 7.36 22.85
C ARG A 116 10.35 6.17 22.58
N PRO A 117 10.90 4.95 22.34
CA PRO A 117 10.11 3.73 22.31
C PRO A 117 9.31 3.56 23.60
N CYS A 118 8.14 2.92 23.50
CA CYS A 118 7.36 2.62 24.69
C CYS A 118 8.01 1.46 25.45
N GLU A 119 8.51 1.74 26.64
CA GLU A 119 9.08 0.73 27.55
C GLU A 119 8.11 0.39 28.70
N ASP A 120 6.94 1.04 28.75
CA ASP A 120 5.94 0.79 29.77
C ASP A 120 5.13 -0.45 29.40
N LEU A 121 5.33 -1.54 30.14
CA LEU A 121 4.64 -2.82 29.99
C LEU A 121 3.12 -2.72 30.24
N ASN A 122 2.66 -1.68 30.93
CA ASN A 122 1.24 -1.45 31.20
C ASN A 122 0.60 -0.46 30.23
N CYS A 123 1.38 0.10 29.31
CA CYS A 123 0.85 1.02 28.31
C CYS A 123 -0.09 0.26 27.35
N PRO A 124 -1.31 0.76 27.12
CA PRO A 124 -2.21 0.16 26.13
C PRO A 124 -1.77 0.48 24.71
N CYS A 125 -0.48 0.30 24.42
CA CYS A 125 0.07 0.47 23.09
C CYS A 125 -0.63 -0.49 22.13
N PRO A 126 -1.07 0.00 20.96
CA PRO A 126 -1.64 -0.89 19.96
C PRO A 126 -0.58 -1.92 19.53
N ASP A 127 -1.01 -3.14 19.33
CA ASP A 127 -0.15 -4.17 18.75
C ASP A 127 0.24 -3.72 17.33
N THR A 128 1.53 -3.44 17.14
CA THR A 128 2.11 -3.12 15.84
C THR A 128 2.57 -4.36 15.11
N GLY A 129 2.05 -5.52 15.50
CA GLY A 129 2.35 -6.77 14.82
C GLY A 129 2.25 -6.59 13.30
N SER A 130 3.35 -6.87 12.60
CA SER A 130 3.36 -6.83 11.14
C SER A 130 2.33 -7.82 10.63
N SER A 131 1.47 -7.42 9.69
CA SER A 131 0.67 -8.39 8.96
C SER A 131 1.60 -9.41 8.28
N ALA A 132 1.10 -10.62 8.00
CA ALA A 132 1.88 -11.64 7.29
C ALA A 132 2.48 -11.09 5.98
N ASP A 133 1.73 -10.27 5.25
CA ASP A 133 2.18 -9.58 4.04
C ASP A 133 3.31 -8.58 4.32
N GLN A 134 3.24 -7.80 5.40
CA GLN A 134 4.33 -6.89 5.78
C GLN A 134 5.59 -7.65 6.22
N ALA A 135 5.43 -8.74 6.98
CA ALA A 135 6.54 -9.57 7.40
C ALA A 135 7.24 -10.23 6.21
N ALA A 136 6.48 -10.75 5.25
CA ALA A 136 7.00 -11.37 4.03
C ALA A 136 7.80 -10.37 3.15
N ARG A 137 7.47 -9.07 3.21
CA ARG A 137 8.15 -8.02 2.43
C ARG A 137 9.31 -7.37 3.17
N ALA A 138 9.59 -7.71 4.41
CA ALA A 138 10.62 -7.05 5.22
C ALA A 138 12.00 -7.13 4.55
N GLY A 139 12.56 -5.97 4.18
CA GLY A 139 13.84 -5.85 3.49
C GLY A 139 13.84 -6.21 2.01
N ALA A 140 12.73 -6.68 1.46
CA ALA A 140 12.61 -6.98 0.04
C ALA A 140 12.66 -5.70 -0.81
N PRO A 141 13.04 -5.79 -2.12
CA PRO A 141 12.88 -4.69 -3.05
C PRO A 141 11.44 -4.18 -3.06
N ALA A 142 11.27 -2.87 -3.24
CA ALA A 142 9.94 -2.29 -3.30
C ALA A 142 9.20 -2.78 -4.55
N ASP A 143 7.92 -3.11 -4.37
CA ASP A 143 7.07 -3.63 -5.44
C ASP A 143 6.86 -2.63 -6.58
N ASP A 144 6.53 -3.16 -7.74
CA ASP A 144 5.83 -2.43 -8.80
C ASP A 144 4.41 -2.12 -8.35
N TRP A 145 3.86 -1.02 -8.83
CA TRP A 145 2.52 -0.59 -8.48
C TRP A 145 1.72 -0.17 -9.71
N ASP A 146 0.51 -0.68 -9.78
CA ASP A 146 -0.52 -0.25 -10.73
C ASP A 146 -1.70 0.39 -9.99
N ALA A 147 -2.38 1.32 -10.66
CA ALA A 147 -3.68 1.83 -10.24
C ALA A 147 -4.76 1.25 -11.15
N TRP A 148 -5.72 0.57 -10.55
CA TRP A 148 -6.88 0.03 -11.25
C TRP A 148 -8.11 0.87 -10.94
N LEU A 149 -8.67 1.52 -11.95
CA LEU A 149 -9.94 2.24 -11.84
C LEU A 149 -11.09 1.24 -11.97
N ILE A 150 -11.99 1.26 -10.99
CA ILE A 150 -13.19 0.44 -10.98
C ILE A 150 -14.44 1.30 -10.82
N ALA A 151 -15.59 0.76 -11.25
CA ALA A 151 -16.90 1.31 -10.95
C ALA A 151 -17.33 0.96 -9.51
N PRO A 152 -18.20 1.75 -8.86
CA PRO A 152 -18.71 1.47 -7.52
C PRO A 152 -19.36 0.09 -7.36
N ASP A 153 -20.06 -0.37 -8.39
CA ASP A 153 -20.73 -1.68 -8.40
C ASP A 153 -19.75 -2.86 -8.48
N SER A 154 -18.52 -2.59 -8.92
CA SER A 154 -17.44 -3.57 -8.96
C SER A 154 -16.70 -3.71 -7.64
N TYR A 155 -17.01 -2.88 -6.62
CA TYR A 155 -16.35 -2.94 -5.32
C TYR A 155 -16.79 -4.19 -4.55
N ARG A 156 -15.92 -5.19 -4.47
CA ARG A 156 -16.19 -6.45 -3.78
C ARG A 156 -15.09 -6.77 -2.79
N LEU A 157 -15.48 -7.27 -1.62
CA LEU A 157 -14.54 -7.74 -0.60
C LEU A 157 -14.18 -9.20 -0.85
N LYS A 158 -12.91 -9.51 -0.70
CA LYS A 158 -12.40 -10.88 -0.61
C LYS A 158 -12.34 -11.30 0.85
N HIS A 159 -12.93 -12.44 1.15
CA HIS A 159 -12.93 -13.01 2.49
C HIS A 159 -12.06 -14.27 2.55
N GLY A 160 -11.41 -14.47 3.67
CA GLY A 160 -10.69 -15.69 3.98
C GLY A 160 -11.62 -16.80 4.48
N SER A 161 -11.04 -17.94 4.79
CA SER A 161 -11.79 -19.14 5.21
C SER A 161 -12.56 -18.99 6.54
N ARG A 162 -12.16 -18.05 7.38
CA ARG A 162 -12.81 -17.72 8.65
C ARG A 162 -13.73 -16.49 8.58
N GLY A 163 -14.00 -16.00 7.36
CA GLY A 163 -14.84 -14.83 7.12
C GLY A 163 -14.13 -13.47 7.31
N GLU A 164 -12.85 -13.47 7.63
CA GLU A 164 -12.06 -12.24 7.74
C GLU A 164 -11.92 -11.54 6.39
N VAL A 165 -11.88 -10.20 6.38
CA VAL A 165 -11.64 -9.41 5.17
C VAL A 165 -10.16 -9.44 4.83
N LEU A 166 -9.80 -10.06 3.73
CA LEU A 166 -8.43 -10.09 3.21
C LEU A 166 -8.09 -8.80 2.46
N GLY A 167 -9.00 -8.30 1.65
CA GLY A 167 -8.82 -7.13 0.81
C GLY A 167 -9.95 -6.95 -0.19
N LEU A 168 -9.64 -6.27 -1.30
CA LEU A 168 -10.55 -6.09 -2.44
C LEU A 168 -10.31 -7.18 -3.47
N ASP A 169 -11.37 -7.86 -3.88
CA ASP A 169 -11.31 -8.91 -4.91
C ASP A 169 -10.83 -8.31 -6.24
N LEU A 170 -9.90 -8.97 -6.91
CA LEU A 170 -9.38 -8.55 -8.20
C LEU A 170 -10.03 -9.29 -9.37
N ALA A 171 -10.88 -10.30 -9.12
CA ALA A 171 -11.73 -10.94 -10.13
C ALA A 171 -12.98 -10.09 -10.43
N ILE A 172 -12.79 -8.82 -10.76
CA ILE A 172 -13.84 -7.81 -10.99
C ILE A 172 -13.60 -7.08 -12.31
N PRO A 173 -14.65 -6.47 -12.91
CA PRO A 173 -14.50 -5.59 -14.04
C PRO A 173 -13.63 -4.37 -13.70
N VAL A 174 -12.61 -4.11 -14.51
CA VAL A 174 -11.69 -2.98 -14.36
C VAL A 174 -11.87 -2.04 -15.55
N LEU A 175 -12.20 -0.78 -15.29
CA LEU A 175 -12.41 0.25 -16.33
C LEU A 175 -11.09 0.68 -16.96
N ARG A 176 -10.03 0.78 -16.15
CA ARG A 176 -8.71 1.21 -16.61
C ARG A 176 -7.60 0.75 -15.67
N LYS A 177 -6.49 0.31 -16.24
CA LYS A 177 -5.23 0.05 -15.53
C LYS A 177 -4.20 1.10 -15.91
N ARG A 178 -3.43 1.58 -14.95
CA ARG A 178 -2.30 2.51 -15.16
C ARG A 178 -1.14 2.11 -14.28
N THR A 179 0.03 2.08 -14.85
CA THR A 179 1.28 1.97 -14.10
C THR A 179 1.49 3.23 -13.27
N ILE A 180 1.75 3.05 -11.98
CA ILE A 180 2.17 4.11 -11.05
C ILE A 180 3.69 4.12 -10.96
N ARG A 181 4.28 2.95 -10.73
CA ARG A 181 5.70 2.76 -10.53
C ARG A 181 6.13 1.43 -11.12
N ARG A 182 7.32 1.43 -11.72
CA ARG A 182 8.14 0.24 -11.97
C ARG A 182 9.43 0.37 -11.17
N ASN A 183 9.86 -0.73 -10.58
CA ASN A 183 11.15 -0.80 -9.90
C ASN A 183 12.13 -1.49 -10.85
N ASP A 184 13.01 -0.71 -11.44
CA ASP A 184 13.98 -1.21 -12.45
C ASP A 184 14.80 -2.40 -11.94
N ARG A 185 15.04 -2.48 -10.63
CA ARG A 185 15.77 -3.62 -10.04
C ARG A 185 15.01 -4.93 -10.15
N ASN A 186 13.68 -4.91 -10.01
CA ASN A 186 12.87 -6.12 -10.16
C ASN A 186 12.96 -6.68 -11.58
N HIS A 187 13.07 -5.79 -12.58
CA HIS A 187 13.20 -6.18 -13.98
C HIS A 187 14.60 -6.72 -14.26
N VAL A 188 15.64 -6.04 -13.78
CA VAL A 188 17.05 -6.50 -13.95
C VAL A 188 17.26 -7.87 -13.29
N GLU A 189 16.77 -8.07 -12.06
CA GLU A 189 16.90 -9.35 -11.38
C GLU A 189 16.12 -10.46 -12.10
N LEU A 190 14.92 -10.16 -12.61
CA LEU A 190 14.12 -11.09 -13.40
C LEU A 190 14.81 -11.46 -14.71
N ASP A 191 15.32 -10.49 -15.44
CA ASP A 191 16.03 -10.70 -16.73
C ASP A 191 17.30 -11.52 -16.51
N GLN A 192 18.04 -11.26 -15.44
CA GLN A 192 19.20 -12.06 -15.06
C GLN A 192 18.81 -13.50 -14.71
N ALA A 193 17.73 -13.69 -13.91
CA ALA A 193 17.25 -15.02 -13.55
C ALA A 193 16.73 -15.78 -14.78
N LEU A 194 16.02 -15.12 -15.67
CA LEU A 194 15.56 -15.71 -16.93
C LEU A 194 16.74 -16.05 -17.86
N GLY A 195 17.77 -15.22 -17.92
CA GLY A 195 19.00 -15.50 -18.66
C GLY A 195 19.72 -16.73 -18.14
N LEU A 196 19.85 -16.87 -16.82
CA LEU A 196 20.43 -18.06 -16.18
C LEU A 196 19.59 -19.32 -16.42
N LEU A 197 18.26 -19.22 -16.32
CA LEU A 197 17.35 -20.33 -16.61
C LEU A 197 17.44 -20.78 -18.08
N ARG A 198 17.49 -19.84 -19.02
CA ARG A 198 17.67 -20.14 -20.44
C ARG A 198 18.98 -20.90 -20.69
N GLN A 199 20.09 -20.43 -20.07
CA GLN A 199 21.38 -21.12 -20.15
C GLN A 199 21.36 -22.53 -19.56
N LEU A 200 20.68 -22.71 -18.42
CA LEU A 200 20.57 -24.03 -17.76
C LEU A 200 19.70 -25.00 -18.53
N LEU A 201 18.70 -24.49 -19.25
CA LEU A 201 17.73 -25.31 -20.01
C LEU A 201 18.07 -25.40 -21.49
N ASP A 202 19.20 -24.81 -21.93
CA ASP A 202 19.67 -24.79 -23.33
C ASP A 202 18.60 -24.25 -24.33
N LEU A 203 17.83 -23.24 -23.88
CA LEU A 203 16.74 -22.63 -24.67
C LEU A 203 17.29 -21.54 -25.60
N PRO A 204 16.84 -21.46 -26.89
CA PRO A 204 17.28 -20.43 -27.83
C PRO A 204 16.89 -19.03 -27.35
N GLY A 205 17.74 -18.03 -27.64
CA GLY A 205 17.48 -16.62 -27.40
C GLY A 205 16.33 -16.07 -28.27
N GLU A 206 15.71 -14.96 -27.85
CA GLU A 206 14.64 -14.32 -28.63
C GLU A 206 15.11 -13.74 -29.98
N ASP A 207 16.43 -13.58 -30.16
CA ASP A 207 17.02 -13.00 -31.36
C ASP A 207 17.26 -14.04 -32.48
N ASP A 208 16.97 -15.32 -32.25
CA ASP A 208 17.17 -16.41 -33.22
C ASP A 208 15.86 -16.88 -33.90
N ALA A 209 14.75 -16.06 -33.83
CA ALA A 209 13.46 -16.39 -34.40
C ALA A 209 13.05 -15.45 -35.56
#